data_25fee0b1c7948abac7ba87617fbf30ba
#
_entry.id   25fee0b1c7948abac7ba87617fbf30ba
#
_cell.length_a   1.000
_cell.length_b   1.000
_cell.length_c   1.000
_cell.angle_alpha   90.00
_cell.angle_beta   90.00
_cell.angle_gamma   90.00
#
_symmetry.space_group_name_H-M   'P 1'
#
loop_
_entity.id
_entity.type
_entity.pdbx_description
1 polymer ?
#
loop_
_entity_poly.entity_id
_entity_poly.type
_entity_poly.pdbx_seq_one_letter_code
_entity_poly.pdbx_strand_id
1 'polypeptide(L)' 'MTVAIIGAKYHIGQRVLTLKGPGTITYIDGDDESIFYHVELDNDHGHYIFGGSQVFDLIKKELKI' A
#
# COMPACT_ATOMS: atom_id res chain seq x y z
N MET A 1 0.04 18.15 -6.75
CA MET A 1 1.30 18.03 -6.00
C MET A 1 1.18 16.90 -4.99
N THR A 2 2.21 16.10 -4.90
CA THR A 2 2.21 14.99 -3.97
C THR A 2 2.84 15.41 -2.65
N VAL A 3 2.15 15.14 -1.56
CA VAL A 3 2.71 15.37 -0.25
C VAL A 3 3.34 14.06 0.22
N ALA A 4 4.64 14.08 0.44
CA ALA A 4 5.33 12.90 0.94
C ALA A 4 5.13 12.83 2.45
N ILE A 5 4.71 11.67 2.92
CA ILE A 5 4.61 11.39 4.35
C ILE A 5 5.95 10.82 4.79
N ILE A 6 6.60 11.52 5.70
CA ILE A 6 7.91 11.11 6.18
C ILE A 6 7.78 9.74 6.87
N GLY A 7 8.63 8.81 6.48
CA GLY A 7 8.63 7.46 7.03
C GLY A 7 7.78 6.45 6.29
N ALA A 8 7.03 6.88 5.28
CA ALA A 8 6.24 5.95 4.48
C ALA A 8 7.19 5.08 3.63
N LYS A 9 6.99 3.77 3.68
CA LYS A 9 7.82 2.83 2.92
C LYS A 9 7.37 2.71 1.48
N TYR A 10 6.12 3.04 1.20
CA TYR A 10 5.51 2.84 -0.10
C TYR A 10 4.98 4.15 -0.61
N HIS A 11 4.66 4.20 -1.90
CA HIS A 11 4.18 5.43 -2.53
C HIS A 11 2.90 5.16 -3.31
N ILE A 12 2.19 6.24 -3.61
CA ILE A 12 0.96 6.16 -4.40
C ILE A 12 1.30 5.58 -5.78
N GLY A 13 0.48 4.64 -6.22
CA GLY A 13 0.68 3.95 -7.49
C GLY A 13 1.50 2.67 -7.37
N GLN A 14 2.07 2.41 -6.20
CA GLN A 14 2.88 1.20 -6.02
C GLN A 14 2.01 -0.03 -5.91
N ARG A 15 2.49 -1.11 -6.53
CA ARG A 15 1.85 -2.42 -6.42
C ARG A 15 2.25 -3.08 -5.12
N VAL A 16 1.28 -3.57 -4.39
CA VAL A 16 1.51 -4.18 -3.08
C VAL A 16 0.68 -5.44 -2.90
N LEU A 17 1.11 -6.26 -1.95
CA LEU A 17 0.34 -7.41 -1.51
C LEU A 17 -0.20 -7.09 -0.12
N THR A 18 -1.49 -7.33 0.07
CA THR A 18 -2.14 -7.12 1.35
C THR A 18 -2.70 -8.42 1.87
N LEU A 19 -3.24 -8.40 3.08
CA LEU A 19 -3.89 -9.57 3.66
C LEU A 19 -5.10 -10.02 2.85
N LYS A 20 -5.64 -9.15 2.02
CA LYS A 20 -6.80 -9.47 1.17
C LYS A 20 -6.41 -9.77 -0.27
N GLY A 21 -5.13 -9.65 -0.62
CA GLY A 21 -4.64 -9.92 -1.95
C GLY A 21 -3.87 -8.75 -2.55
N PRO A 22 -3.48 -8.87 -3.82
CA PRO A 22 -2.69 -7.83 -4.48
C PRO A 22 -3.54 -6.62 -4.84
N GLY A 23 -2.91 -5.45 -4.87
CA GLY A 23 -3.58 -4.22 -5.22
C GLY A 23 -2.61 -3.09 -5.48
N THR A 24 -3.16 -1.90 -5.63
CA THR A 24 -2.39 -0.68 -5.90
C THR A 24 -2.71 0.36 -4.85
N ILE A 25 -1.66 1.01 -4.33
CA ILE A 25 -1.84 2.08 -3.37
C ILE A 25 -2.43 3.30 -4.09
N THR A 26 -3.58 3.76 -3.60
CA THR A 26 -4.27 4.92 -4.18
C THR A 26 -4.10 6.18 -3.33
N TYR A 27 -3.79 6.01 -2.05
CA TYR A 27 -3.63 7.15 -1.15
C TYR A 27 -2.86 6.70 0.08
N ILE A 28 -2.13 7.63 0.69
CA ILE A 28 -1.40 7.39 1.93
C ILE A 28 -1.85 8.43 2.94
N ASP A 29 -2.25 7.97 4.11
CA ASP A 29 -2.81 8.82 5.15
C ASP A 29 -2.05 8.58 6.45
N GLY A 30 -2.25 9.48 7.41
CA GLY A 30 -1.68 9.33 8.73
C GLY A 30 -0.62 10.38 9.04
N ASP A 31 0.17 10.09 10.04
CA ASP A 31 1.23 10.99 10.50
C ASP A 31 2.51 10.19 10.79
N ASP A 32 3.47 10.82 11.47
CA ASP A 32 4.77 10.20 11.72
C ASP A 32 4.67 8.91 12.54
N GLU A 33 3.61 8.76 13.33
CA GLU A 33 3.48 7.60 14.21
C GLU A 33 2.62 6.51 13.63
N SER A 34 1.66 6.87 12.78
CA SER A 34 0.70 5.91 12.25
C SER A 34 0.44 6.21 10.78
N ILE A 35 0.92 5.33 9.92
CA ILE A 35 0.74 5.47 8.47
C ILE A 35 -0.23 4.41 8.00
N PHE A 36 -1.22 4.83 7.22
CA PHE A 36 -2.23 3.95 6.66
C PHE A 36 -2.21 4.05 5.15
N TYR A 37 -2.27 2.91 4.50
CA TYR A 37 -2.27 2.82 3.04
C TYR A 37 -3.66 2.47 2.54
N HIS A 38 -4.17 3.29 1.64
CA HIS A 38 -5.43 3.01 0.95
C HIS A 38 -5.08 2.21 -0.29
N VAL A 39 -5.67 1.03 -0.43
CA VAL A 39 -5.33 0.11 -1.51
C VAL A 39 -6.59 -0.28 -2.26
N GLU A 40 -6.54 -0.19 -3.57
CA GLU A 40 -7.58 -0.76 -4.43
C GLU A 40 -7.14 -2.16 -4.83
N LEU A 41 -7.92 -3.15 -4.45
CA LEU A 41 -7.59 -4.55 -4.73
C LEU A 41 -7.89 -4.90 -6.19
N ASP A 42 -7.06 -5.78 -6.75
CA ASP A 42 -7.23 -6.21 -8.14
C ASP A 42 -8.48 -7.06 -8.35
N ASN A 43 -8.82 -7.88 -7.35
CA ASN A 43 -9.88 -8.87 -7.51
C ASN A 43 -11.27 -8.25 -7.63
N ASP A 44 -11.59 -7.32 -6.75
CA ASP A 44 -12.94 -6.78 -6.69
C ASP A 44 -12.98 -5.25 -6.83
N HIS A 45 -11.83 -4.63 -7.05
CA HIS A 45 -11.66 -3.18 -7.12
C HIS A 45 -12.16 -2.47 -5.86
N GLY A 46 -12.28 -3.21 -4.76
CA GLY A 46 -12.64 -2.63 -3.48
C GLY A 46 -11.51 -1.81 -2.91
N HIS A 47 -11.86 -0.76 -2.18
CA HIS A 47 -10.89 0.11 -1.53
C HIS A 47 -10.84 -0.23 -0.05
N TYR A 48 -9.64 -0.53 0.44
CA TYR A 48 -9.43 -0.89 1.83
C TYR A 48 -8.27 -0.11 2.41
N ILE A 49 -8.26 0.02 3.73
CA ILE A 49 -7.20 0.75 4.43
C ILE A 49 -6.41 -0.24 5.26
N PHE A 50 -5.09 -0.24 5.09
CA PHE A 50 -4.21 -1.15 5.82
C PHE A 50 -3.12 -0.38 6.56
N GLY A 51 -2.75 -0.88 7.72
CA GLY A 51 -1.56 -0.38 8.41
C GLY A 51 -0.29 -0.84 7.71
N GLY A 52 0.82 -0.21 8.03
CA GLY A 52 2.09 -0.50 7.36
C GLY A 52 2.54 -1.94 7.50
N SER A 53 2.18 -2.61 8.59
CA SER A 53 2.58 -4.01 8.80
C SER A 53 1.73 -5.00 8.02
N GLN A 54 0.67 -4.54 7.37
CA GLN A 54 -0.25 -5.40 6.62
C GLN A 54 -0.06 -5.29 5.12
N VAL A 55 0.94 -4.56 4.68
CA VAL A 55 1.22 -4.30 3.28
C VAL A 55 2.65 -4.69 2.97
N PHE A 56 2.84 -5.37 1.84
CA PHE A 56 4.16 -5.85 1.41
C PHE A 56 4.41 -5.46 -0.03
N ASP A 57 5.68 -5.28 -0.38
CA ASP A 57 6.07 -4.93 -1.73
C ASP A 57 5.82 -6.10 -2.67
N LEU A 58 4.86 -5.96 -3.56
CA LEU A 58 4.48 -7.03 -4.47
C LEU A 58 5.60 -7.35 -5.46
N ILE A 59 6.34 -6.34 -5.90
CA ILE A 59 7.42 -6.54 -6.85
C ILE A 59 8.48 -7.46 -6.26
N LYS A 60 8.85 -7.25 -5.01
CA LYS A 60 9.80 -8.12 -4.34
C LYS A 60 9.29 -9.56 -4.25
N LYS A 61 8.01 -9.71 -3.99
CA LYS A 61 7.40 -11.04 -3.91
C LYS A 61 7.44 -11.74 -5.26
N GLU A 62 7.15 -11.03 -6.31
CA GLU A 62 7.17 -11.61 -7.65
C GLU A 62 8.58 -12.01 -8.08
N LEU A 63 9.58 -11.22 -7.73
CA LEU A 63 10.95 -11.51 -8.12
C LEU A 63 11.54 -12.71 -7.39
N LYS A 64 10.90 -13.18 -6.36
CA LYS A 64 11.38 -14.32 -5.60
C LYS A 64 10.98 -15.67 -6.17
N ILE A 65 10.21 -15.66 -7.18
CA ILE A 65 9.74 -16.89 -7.82
C ILE A 65 10.89 -17.63 -8.51
#